data_d433b11b54993bc43b5c80c20b6ab041
#
_entry.id   d433b11b54993bc43b5c80c20b6ab041
#
_cell.length_a   1.000
_cell.length_b   1.000
_cell.length_c   1.000
_cell.angle_alpha   90.00
_cell.angle_beta   90.00
_cell.angle_gamma   90.00
#
_symmetry.space_group_name_H-M   'P 1'
#
loop_
_entity.id
_entity.type
_entity.pdbx_description
1 polymer ?
#
loop_
_entity_poly.entity_id
_entity_poly.type
_entity_poly.pdbx_seq_one_letter_code
_entity_poly.pdbx_strand_id
1 'polypeptide(L)'
;MVNFWREKGVKGFRFDVINLIGKDEELKDNTAFDGKPEYTDRPIAHDYLKMLNQATFGQDDNSMTVGEMSFTDIPNCIQYSNPDSHELDMVFNFHHLKVDYENGQKWTLKSFDFEELKTLFHTWGEKMSEGGGWSALFWNNHDQPRAINRFIDVKNFRNEGATMLAAAIHLSRGTPYIYMGEEIGMLDPDYDSMADYVDVECLNAYQELLTSGKTEAEAFAIIQAKSRDNSRTPMQWDASENAGFSTGTPWLKVGKTYRDINVENEKSGPIFTFYQQLIRLRKDLPIIAEGSYQSAYQDNSYIYAFERHFDGKQLLVLNNFFAKEVELDLPEAYQSGQVLLSNYPETNLSEKITLKPYQTLAIYQENLSSKQDNDQNGNYQYNG
;
A
#
# COMPACT_ATOMS: atom_id res chain seq x y z
N MET A 1 -28.87 4.24 7.06
CA MET A 1 -28.17 4.01 5.77
C MET A 1 -27.45 2.65 5.77
N VAL A 2 -26.51 2.34 6.68
CA VAL A 2 -25.74 1.06 6.67
C VAL A 2 -26.67 -0.16 6.71
N ASN A 3 -27.64 -0.23 7.62
CA ASN A 3 -28.59 -1.35 7.71
C ASN A 3 -29.40 -1.56 6.42
N PHE A 4 -29.80 -0.48 5.75
CA PHE A 4 -30.47 -0.59 4.45
C PHE A 4 -29.63 -1.39 3.42
N TRP A 5 -28.31 -1.13 3.34
CA TRP A 5 -27.44 -1.85 2.43
C TRP A 5 -27.14 -3.29 2.91
N ARG A 6 -27.01 -3.49 4.23
CA ARG A 6 -26.86 -4.84 4.81
C ARG A 6 -28.08 -5.73 4.47
N GLU A 7 -29.30 -5.19 4.57
CA GLU A 7 -30.54 -5.88 4.17
C GLU A 7 -30.57 -6.22 2.66
N LYS A 8 -29.82 -5.49 1.83
CA LYS A 8 -29.60 -5.80 0.41
C LYS A 8 -28.48 -6.80 0.17
N GLY A 9 -27.82 -7.30 1.20
CA GLY A 9 -26.75 -8.30 1.11
C GLY A 9 -25.33 -7.73 1.06
N VAL A 10 -25.14 -6.41 1.21
CA VAL A 10 -23.80 -5.80 1.30
C VAL A 10 -23.13 -6.22 2.61
N LYS A 11 -21.92 -6.79 2.51
CA LYS A 11 -21.14 -7.34 3.62
C LYS A 11 -19.94 -6.46 4.01
N GLY A 12 -19.47 -5.58 3.12
CA GLY A 12 -18.34 -4.71 3.39
C GLY A 12 -18.66 -3.24 3.17
N PHE A 13 -18.03 -2.39 3.99
CA PHE A 13 -18.23 -0.94 3.96
C PHE A 13 -16.90 -0.21 4.03
N ARG A 14 -16.67 0.70 3.10
CA ARG A 14 -15.60 1.69 3.16
C ARG A 14 -16.20 3.04 3.53
N PHE A 15 -15.69 3.64 4.60
CA PHE A 15 -16.15 4.93 5.10
C PHE A 15 -15.18 6.03 4.70
N ASP A 16 -15.68 6.98 3.93
CA ASP A 16 -14.93 8.12 3.39
C ASP A 16 -14.61 9.12 4.51
N VAL A 17 -13.35 9.48 4.66
CA VAL A 17 -12.80 10.45 5.65
C VAL A 17 -13.49 10.38 7.02
N ILE A 18 -13.72 9.17 7.50
CA ILE A 18 -14.61 8.90 8.64
C ILE A 18 -14.09 9.48 9.97
N ASN A 19 -12.81 9.72 10.09
CA ASN A 19 -12.20 10.36 11.26
C ASN A 19 -12.50 11.87 11.37
N LEU A 20 -13.15 12.46 10.35
CA LEU A 20 -13.48 13.89 10.30
C LEU A 20 -14.93 14.19 10.71
N ILE A 21 -15.70 13.20 11.16
CA ILE A 21 -17.13 13.38 11.49
C ILE A 21 -17.36 14.05 12.84
N GLY A 22 -16.40 13.94 13.76
CA GLY A 22 -16.51 14.48 15.11
C GLY A 22 -16.29 16.00 15.14
N LYS A 23 -17.29 16.73 15.64
CA LYS A 23 -17.23 18.19 15.82
C LYS A 23 -17.84 18.54 17.17
N ASP A 24 -17.39 19.66 17.76
CA ASP A 24 -18.04 20.21 18.95
C ASP A 24 -19.40 20.80 18.56
N GLU A 25 -20.36 20.79 19.50
CA GLU A 25 -21.68 21.38 19.27
C GLU A 25 -21.61 22.87 18.94
N GLU A 26 -20.71 23.58 19.62
CA GLU A 26 -20.41 24.98 19.35
C GLU A 26 -19.25 25.08 18.36
N LEU A 27 -19.51 25.54 17.14
CA LEU A 27 -18.48 25.78 16.13
C LEU A 27 -17.69 27.04 16.47
N LYS A 28 -16.38 26.90 16.71
CA LYS A 28 -15.47 27.99 17.06
C LYS A 28 -14.50 28.24 15.92
N ASP A 29 -14.15 29.53 15.73
CA ASP A 29 -13.09 29.90 14.84
C ASP A 29 -11.73 29.46 15.42
N ASN A 30 -10.91 28.84 14.61
CA ASN A 30 -9.51 28.55 14.93
C ASN A 30 -8.60 29.39 14.06
N THR A 31 -8.01 30.43 14.67
CA THR A 31 -7.12 31.38 13.97
C THR A 31 -5.65 30.97 13.99
N ALA A 32 -5.29 29.95 14.77
CA ALA A 32 -3.90 29.51 14.93
C ALA A 32 -3.48 28.45 13.89
N PHE A 33 -4.47 27.75 13.29
CA PHE A 33 -4.27 26.65 12.36
C PHE A 33 -5.31 26.69 11.23
N ASP A 34 -5.20 25.74 10.29
CA ASP A 34 -6.15 25.58 9.18
C ASP A 34 -7.49 24.93 9.59
N GLY A 35 -7.81 24.89 10.86
CA GLY A 35 -9.03 24.33 11.42
C GLY A 35 -9.05 22.81 11.60
N LYS A 36 -8.07 22.08 11.09
CA LYS A 36 -8.02 20.59 11.17
C LYS A 36 -8.17 20.03 12.58
N PRO A 37 -7.52 20.56 13.63
CA PRO A 37 -7.68 20.06 14.99
C PRO A 37 -9.13 20.07 15.52
N GLU A 38 -9.99 20.92 14.95
CA GLU A 38 -11.37 21.06 15.40
C GLU A 38 -12.31 19.93 14.90
N TYR A 39 -11.86 19.13 13.94
CA TYR A 39 -12.68 18.07 13.34
C TYR A 39 -11.93 16.76 13.07
N THR A 40 -10.60 16.69 13.25
CA THR A 40 -9.79 15.49 12.99
C THR A 40 -9.64 14.69 14.28
N ASP A 41 -9.90 13.37 14.21
CA ASP A 41 -9.70 12.42 15.30
C ASP A 41 -10.30 12.88 16.66
N ARG A 42 -11.43 13.57 16.62
CA ARG A 42 -12.09 14.04 17.85
C ARG A 42 -12.60 12.84 18.65
N PRO A 43 -12.52 12.86 19.99
CA PRO A 43 -13.03 11.75 20.83
C PRO A 43 -14.45 11.32 20.50
N ILE A 44 -15.32 12.27 20.16
CA ILE A 44 -16.71 11.99 19.78
C ILE A 44 -16.82 11.14 18.49
N ALA A 45 -15.83 11.18 17.60
CA ALA A 45 -15.81 10.34 16.40
C ALA A 45 -15.69 8.86 16.76
N HIS A 46 -14.87 8.52 17.75
CA HIS A 46 -14.74 7.15 18.28
C HIS A 46 -16.08 6.67 18.91
N ASP A 47 -16.77 7.53 19.66
CA ASP A 47 -18.07 7.20 20.23
C ASP A 47 -19.11 6.92 19.13
N TYR A 48 -19.14 7.75 18.08
CA TYR A 48 -20.02 7.54 16.92
C TYR A 48 -19.71 6.23 16.20
N LEU A 49 -18.43 5.86 16.04
CA LEU A 49 -18.07 4.59 15.40
C LEU A 49 -18.44 3.38 16.23
N LYS A 50 -18.29 3.41 17.56
CA LYS A 50 -18.76 2.35 18.46
C LYS A 50 -20.28 2.19 18.38
N MET A 51 -21.02 3.29 18.39
CA MET A 51 -22.47 3.27 18.22
C MET A 51 -22.87 2.69 16.86
N LEU A 52 -22.18 3.08 15.80
CA LEU A 52 -22.42 2.59 14.44
C LEU A 52 -22.11 1.09 14.34
N ASN A 53 -20.98 0.64 14.86
CA ASN A 53 -20.60 -0.77 14.93
C ASN A 53 -21.70 -1.58 15.64
N GLN A 54 -22.03 -1.21 16.87
CA GLN A 54 -23.03 -1.89 17.67
C GLN A 54 -24.41 -1.96 16.99
N ALA A 55 -24.82 -0.90 16.29
CA ALA A 55 -26.14 -0.81 15.66
C ALA A 55 -26.20 -1.47 14.27
N THR A 56 -25.05 -1.83 13.67
CA THR A 56 -25.01 -2.28 12.28
C THR A 56 -24.07 -3.48 12.06
N PHE A 57 -22.89 -3.26 11.49
CA PHE A 57 -21.98 -4.31 11.02
C PHE A 57 -21.36 -5.14 12.15
N GLY A 58 -21.20 -4.62 13.34
CA GLY A 58 -20.71 -5.37 14.50
C GLY A 58 -21.66 -6.50 14.98
N GLN A 59 -22.85 -6.64 14.37
CA GLN A 59 -23.77 -7.74 14.60
C GLN A 59 -23.61 -8.91 13.62
N ASP A 60 -22.64 -8.83 12.70
CA ASP A 60 -22.43 -9.82 11.64
C ASP A 60 -20.94 -10.11 11.47
N ASP A 61 -20.50 -11.26 11.98
CA ASP A 61 -19.10 -11.73 11.93
C ASP A 61 -18.55 -11.88 10.50
N ASN A 62 -19.41 -11.87 9.48
CA ASN A 62 -19.02 -11.90 8.07
C ASN A 62 -18.97 -10.53 7.42
N SER A 63 -19.13 -9.45 8.18
CA SER A 63 -18.95 -8.11 7.64
C SER A 63 -17.47 -7.67 7.71
N MET A 64 -17.11 -6.70 6.87
CA MET A 64 -15.78 -6.09 6.84
C MET A 64 -15.90 -4.58 6.70
N THR A 65 -15.12 -3.85 7.46
CA THR A 65 -15.13 -2.39 7.43
C THR A 65 -13.72 -1.82 7.24
N VAL A 66 -13.62 -0.77 6.46
CA VAL A 66 -12.38 0.00 6.32
C VAL A 66 -12.68 1.49 6.41
N GLY A 67 -11.94 2.20 7.25
CA GLY A 67 -12.02 3.64 7.39
C GLY A 67 -10.92 4.36 6.63
N GLU A 68 -11.29 5.39 5.90
CA GLU A 68 -10.32 6.33 5.34
C GLU A 68 -10.00 7.40 6.38
N MET A 69 -8.70 7.53 6.73
CA MET A 69 -8.23 8.45 7.76
C MET A 69 -7.41 9.58 7.14
N SER A 70 -7.92 10.80 7.22
CA SER A 70 -7.23 12.01 6.79
C SER A 70 -6.55 12.69 7.97
N PHE A 71 -5.29 13.12 7.80
CA PHE A 71 -4.50 13.87 8.81
C PHE A 71 -4.39 13.19 10.18
N THR A 72 -4.49 11.88 10.22
CA THR A 72 -4.53 11.04 11.42
C THR A 72 -3.13 10.75 11.97
N ASP A 73 -3.06 10.19 13.16
CA ASP A 73 -1.85 9.66 13.78
C ASP A 73 -1.97 8.17 14.12
N ILE A 74 -0.85 7.57 14.54
CA ILE A 74 -0.79 6.14 14.84
C ILE A 74 -1.67 5.76 16.04
N PRO A 75 -1.66 6.48 17.20
CA PRO A 75 -2.53 6.16 18.33
C PRO A 75 -4.01 6.10 17.95
N ASN A 76 -4.49 7.08 17.19
CA ASN A 76 -5.87 7.09 16.72
C ASN A 76 -6.14 5.94 15.73
N CYS A 77 -5.23 5.64 14.80
CA CYS A 77 -5.38 4.52 13.88
C CYS A 77 -5.41 3.16 14.59
N ILE A 78 -4.62 2.98 15.65
CA ILE A 78 -4.69 1.81 16.52
C ILE A 78 -6.08 1.73 17.15
N GLN A 79 -6.57 2.81 17.75
CA GLN A 79 -7.88 2.82 18.39
C GLN A 79 -9.00 2.51 17.41
N TYR A 80 -9.00 3.10 16.20
CA TYR A 80 -10.02 2.83 15.18
C TYR A 80 -10.06 1.38 14.71
N SER A 81 -8.93 0.67 14.72
CA SER A 81 -8.79 -0.66 14.09
C SER A 81 -8.37 -1.79 15.03
N ASN A 82 -8.23 -1.52 16.32
CA ASN A 82 -8.02 -2.58 17.31
C ASN A 82 -9.36 -3.28 17.56
N PRO A 83 -9.45 -4.63 17.46
CA PRO A 83 -10.70 -5.37 17.68
C PRO A 83 -11.40 -5.06 18.99
N ASP A 84 -10.65 -4.82 20.07
CA ASP A 84 -11.19 -4.51 21.40
C ASP A 84 -11.87 -3.13 21.47
N SER A 85 -11.61 -2.27 20.50
CA SER A 85 -12.24 -0.96 20.41
C SER A 85 -13.66 -1.02 19.88
N HIS A 86 -14.03 -2.08 19.15
CA HIS A 86 -15.35 -2.24 18.52
C HIS A 86 -15.75 -1.06 17.63
N GLU A 87 -14.80 -0.60 16.79
CA GLU A 87 -15.02 0.49 15.84
C GLU A 87 -14.99 -0.03 14.39
N LEU A 88 -13.83 -0.18 13.80
CA LEU A 88 -13.63 -0.65 12.42
C LEU A 88 -12.65 -1.83 12.40
N ASP A 89 -12.61 -2.61 11.29
CA ASP A 89 -11.68 -3.71 11.17
C ASP A 89 -10.29 -3.25 10.71
N MET A 90 -10.22 -2.20 9.89
CA MET A 90 -8.95 -1.68 9.37
C MET A 90 -9.06 -0.22 8.95
N VAL A 91 -7.91 0.43 8.76
CA VAL A 91 -7.83 1.83 8.36
C VAL A 91 -6.80 2.06 7.26
N PHE A 92 -7.13 2.96 6.32
CA PHE A 92 -6.17 3.57 5.40
C PHE A 92 -5.54 4.80 6.03
N ASN A 93 -4.23 4.99 5.81
CA ASN A 93 -3.58 6.29 5.98
C ASN A 93 -2.85 6.68 4.69
N PHE A 94 -2.49 7.96 4.53
CA PHE A 94 -1.94 8.48 3.29
C PHE A 94 -0.53 9.07 3.43
N HIS A 95 0.14 8.85 4.54
CA HIS A 95 1.44 9.48 4.83
C HIS A 95 2.49 9.10 3.79
N HIS A 96 2.57 7.81 3.42
CA HIS A 96 3.52 7.29 2.43
C HIS A 96 3.31 7.84 1.02
N LEU A 97 2.15 8.42 0.71
CA LEU A 97 1.85 9.02 -0.58
C LEU A 97 2.28 10.49 -0.70
N LYS A 98 2.84 11.08 0.36
CA LYS A 98 3.23 12.50 0.39
C LYS A 98 4.74 12.73 0.37
N VAL A 99 5.53 11.67 0.27
CA VAL A 99 7.00 11.72 0.32
C VAL A 99 7.65 12.41 -0.90
N ASP A 100 6.88 12.70 -1.93
CA ASP A 100 7.27 13.49 -3.10
C ASP A 100 6.58 14.88 -3.14
N TYR A 101 6.06 15.34 -1.98
CA TYR A 101 5.52 16.68 -1.82
C TYR A 101 6.63 17.61 -1.31
N GLU A 102 6.77 18.76 -1.92
CA GLU A 102 7.74 19.77 -1.48
C GLU A 102 7.09 20.70 -0.45
N ASN A 103 7.61 20.69 0.78
CA ASN A 103 7.04 21.48 1.88
C ASN A 103 5.53 21.24 2.09
N GLY A 104 5.07 20.00 1.91
CA GLY A 104 3.68 19.63 2.00
C GLY A 104 2.81 20.01 0.79
N GLN A 105 3.39 20.58 -0.27
CA GLN A 105 2.70 20.98 -1.49
C GLN A 105 2.71 19.86 -2.53
N LYS A 106 1.53 19.44 -2.97
CA LYS A 106 1.34 18.37 -3.97
C LYS A 106 1.87 18.75 -5.35
N TRP A 107 1.62 20.00 -5.78
CA TRP A 107 1.82 20.44 -7.16
C TRP A 107 3.26 20.94 -7.40
N THR A 108 4.20 20.00 -7.26
CA THR A 108 5.65 20.21 -7.47
C THR A 108 6.28 18.97 -8.12
N LEU A 109 7.47 19.12 -8.71
CA LEU A 109 8.24 18.02 -9.30
C LEU A 109 9.41 17.64 -8.37
N LYS A 110 9.11 17.31 -7.12
CA LYS A 110 10.10 16.73 -6.20
C LYS A 110 10.19 15.22 -6.42
N SER A 111 11.39 14.68 -6.48
CA SER A 111 11.61 13.23 -6.37
C SER A 111 11.18 12.75 -4.99
N PHE A 112 10.71 11.51 -4.89
CA PHE A 112 10.32 10.96 -3.59
C PHE A 112 11.50 10.89 -2.61
N ASP A 113 11.22 11.13 -1.36
CA ASP A 113 12.17 10.97 -0.27
C ASP A 113 12.10 9.53 0.25
N PHE A 114 13.12 8.73 -0.10
CA PHE A 114 13.15 7.31 0.28
C PHE A 114 13.35 7.12 1.78
N GLU A 115 14.16 7.95 2.44
CA GLU A 115 14.37 7.84 3.89
C GLU A 115 13.08 8.19 4.65
N GLU A 116 12.32 9.19 4.20
CA GLU A 116 11.01 9.49 4.74
C GLU A 116 10.03 8.32 4.53
N LEU A 117 9.96 7.78 3.31
CA LEU A 117 9.10 6.63 2.98
C LEU A 117 9.42 5.41 3.85
N LYS A 118 10.70 5.06 3.97
CA LYS A 118 11.18 3.94 4.76
C LYS A 118 10.86 4.12 6.25
N THR A 119 11.12 5.32 6.79
CA THR A 119 10.83 5.67 8.18
C THR A 119 9.32 5.57 8.48
N LEU A 120 8.48 6.06 7.56
CA LEU A 120 7.03 5.93 7.70
C LEU A 120 6.59 4.46 7.73
N PHE A 121 7.05 3.64 6.79
CA PHE A 121 6.70 2.21 6.78
C PHE A 121 7.16 1.47 8.02
N HIS A 122 8.37 1.72 8.50
CA HIS A 122 8.88 1.12 9.74
C HIS A 122 8.06 1.55 10.95
N THR A 123 7.90 2.86 11.13
CA THR A 123 7.19 3.40 12.29
C THR A 123 5.74 2.93 12.35
N TRP A 124 5.02 2.99 11.22
CA TRP A 124 3.63 2.52 11.15
C TRP A 124 3.54 1.01 11.30
N GLY A 125 4.42 0.24 10.63
CA GLY A 125 4.43 -1.21 10.72
C GLY A 125 4.64 -1.71 12.15
N GLU A 126 5.65 -1.18 12.84
CA GLU A 126 5.96 -1.54 14.23
C GLU A 126 4.82 -1.12 15.19
N LYS A 127 4.45 0.16 15.17
CA LYS A 127 3.49 0.69 16.14
C LYS A 127 2.08 0.10 15.96
N MET A 128 1.62 -0.09 14.74
CA MET A 128 0.35 -0.78 14.48
C MET A 128 0.40 -2.24 14.93
N SER A 129 1.56 -2.90 14.75
CA SER A 129 1.77 -4.28 15.24
C SER A 129 1.76 -4.36 16.75
N GLU A 130 2.51 -3.50 17.43
CA GLU A 130 2.60 -3.42 18.89
C GLU A 130 1.25 -3.09 19.56
N GLY A 131 0.51 -2.13 18.96
CA GLY A 131 -0.77 -1.65 19.48
C GLY A 131 -1.99 -2.49 19.09
N GLY A 132 -1.82 -3.56 18.31
CA GLY A 132 -2.93 -4.41 17.88
C GLY A 132 -3.85 -3.76 16.84
N GLY A 133 -3.47 -2.63 16.25
CA GLY A 133 -4.20 -2.01 15.14
C GLY A 133 -4.02 -2.77 13.83
N TRP A 134 -4.85 -2.48 12.82
CA TRP A 134 -4.81 -3.14 11.52
C TRP A 134 -4.84 -2.16 10.35
N SER A 135 -3.80 -2.18 9.52
CA SER A 135 -3.66 -1.29 8.36
C SER A 135 -4.24 -1.92 7.10
N ALA A 136 -5.00 -1.13 6.34
CA ALA A 136 -5.26 -1.38 4.93
C ALA A 136 -4.07 -0.84 4.13
N LEU A 137 -3.32 -1.72 3.47
CA LEU A 137 -2.07 -1.41 2.77
C LEU A 137 -2.33 -1.21 1.29
N PHE A 138 -1.76 -0.17 0.68
CA PHE A 138 -1.94 0.11 -0.74
C PHE A 138 -0.84 1.01 -1.29
N TRP A 139 -0.62 0.95 -2.59
CA TRP A 139 0.21 1.89 -3.34
C TRP A 139 -0.63 2.85 -4.18
N ASN A 140 -1.73 2.36 -4.73
CA ASN A 140 -2.55 3.08 -5.69
C ASN A 140 -3.97 3.27 -5.18
N ASN A 141 -4.56 4.39 -5.52
CA ASN A 141 -5.98 4.68 -5.37
C ASN A 141 -6.45 5.66 -6.44
N HIS A 142 -7.73 6.03 -6.41
CA HIS A 142 -8.34 6.96 -7.35
C HIS A 142 -7.99 8.44 -7.12
N ASP A 143 -7.17 8.76 -6.11
CA ASP A 143 -6.81 10.13 -5.74
C ASP A 143 -5.32 10.47 -5.92
N GLN A 144 -4.52 9.51 -6.42
CA GLN A 144 -3.09 9.67 -6.63
C GLN A 144 -2.68 9.18 -8.03
N PRO A 145 -1.62 9.75 -8.64
CA PRO A 145 -1.00 9.13 -9.81
C PRO A 145 -0.53 7.72 -9.49
N ARG A 146 -0.32 6.90 -10.50
CA ARG A 146 0.13 5.51 -10.30
C ARG A 146 1.51 5.46 -9.66
N ALA A 147 1.62 4.67 -8.59
CA ALA A 147 2.85 4.55 -7.79
C ALA A 147 4.07 4.11 -8.63
N ILE A 148 3.86 3.26 -9.61
CA ILE A 148 4.92 2.80 -10.50
C ILE A 148 5.60 3.98 -11.23
N ASN A 149 4.85 5.00 -11.66
CA ASN A 149 5.40 6.19 -12.29
C ASN A 149 6.11 7.13 -11.31
N ARG A 150 5.77 7.05 -10.02
CA ARG A 150 6.32 7.92 -8.98
C ARG A 150 7.63 7.39 -8.38
N PHE A 151 7.75 6.07 -8.24
CA PHE A 151 8.81 5.44 -7.47
C PHE A 151 9.80 4.65 -8.33
N ILE A 152 9.48 4.33 -9.58
CA ILE A 152 10.23 3.40 -10.41
C ILE A 152 10.72 4.06 -11.71
N ASP A 153 11.91 3.68 -12.16
CA ASP A 153 12.35 3.92 -13.54
C ASP A 153 11.61 2.94 -14.48
N VAL A 154 10.37 3.30 -14.82
CA VAL A 154 9.46 2.46 -15.62
C VAL A 154 9.98 2.19 -17.02
N LYS A 155 10.88 3.02 -17.53
CA LYS A 155 11.45 2.87 -18.86
C LYS A 155 12.38 1.65 -18.93
N ASN A 156 13.13 1.39 -17.87
CA ASN A 156 14.15 0.35 -17.84
C ASN A 156 13.79 -0.84 -16.96
N PHE A 157 12.92 -0.65 -15.93
CA PHE A 157 12.68 -1.63 -14.87
C PHE A 157 11.20 -1.75 -14.48
N ARG A 158 10.28 -1.64 -15.47
CA ARG A 158 8.83 -1.71 -15.19
C ARG A 158 8.43 -2.99 -14.45
N ASN A 159 8.90 -4.14 -14.89
CA ASN A 159 8.53 -5.44 -14.30
C ASN A 159 9.12 -5.62 -12.90
N GLU A 160 10.41 -5.34 -12.76
CA GLU A 160 11.13 -5.47 -11.49
C GLU A 160 10.58 -4.49 -10.45
N GLY A 161 10.35 -3.24 -10.85
CA GLY A 161 9.80 -2.23 -9.97
C GLY A 161 8.37 -2.50 -9.53
N ALA A 162 7.48 -2.91 -10.45
CA ALA A 162 6.09 -3.26 -10.11
C ALA A 162 6.03 -4.42 -9.12
N THR A 163 6.82 -5.46 -9.33
CA THR A 163 6.87 -6.64 -8.45
C THR A 163 7.51 -6.34 -7.10
N MET A 164 8.53 -5.49 -7.05
CA MET A 164 9.13 -5.02 -5.80
C MET A 164 8.12 -4.20 -4.98
N LEU A 165 7.42 -3.24 -5.59
CA LEU A 165 6.36 -2.47 -4.92
C LEU A 165 5.26 -3.41 -4.38
N ALA A 166 4.81 -4.39 -5.17
CA ALA A 166 3.83 -5.36 -4.73
C ALA A 166 4.30 -6.13 -3.48
N ALA A 167 5.52 -6.69 -3.50
CA ALA A 167 6.06 -7.45 -2.38
C ALA A 167 6.18 -6.61 -1.10
N ALA A 168 6.60 -5.34 -1.24
CA ALA A 168 6.80 -4.44 -0.10
C ALA A 168 5.56 -4.29 0.79
N ILE A 169 4.35 -4.32 0.22
CA ILE A 169 3.10 -4.23 0.99
C ILE A 169 2.41 -5.58 1.20
N HIS A 170 2.43 -6.49 0.22
CA HIS A 170 1.73 -7.79 0.33
C HIS A 170 2.35 -8.72 1.37
N LEU A 171 3.66 -8.60 1.64
CA LEU A 171 4.36 -9.36 2.67
C LEU A 171 4.40 -8.65 4.03
N SER A 172 3.93 -7.40 4.10
CA SER A 172 3.82 -6.63 5.34
C SER A 172 2.59 -7.02 6.16
N ARG A 173 2.51 -6.48 7.42
CA ARG A 173 1.38 -6.70 8.34
C ARG A 173 0.24 -5.76 8.03
N GLY A 174 -0.90 -6.28 7.62
CA GLY A 174 -2.10 -5.55 7.23
C GLY A 174 -2.82 -6.25 6.09
N THR A 175 -3.88 -5.66 5.58
CA THR A 175 -4.63 -6.18 4.41
C THR A 175 -4.21 -5.41 3.16
N PRO A 176 -3.53 -6.04 2.18
CA PRO A 176 -3.17 -5.36 0.95
C PRO A 176 -4.38 -5.18 0.03
N TYR A 177 -4.47 -3.99 -0.56
CA TYR A 177 -5.46 -3.62 -1.56
C TYR A 177 -4.80 -3.48 -2.92
N ILE A 178 -5.34 -4.15 -3.92
CA ILE A 178 -4.88 -4.10 -5.30
C ILE A 178 -5.79 -3.13 -6.06
N TYR A 179 -5.20 -2.03 -6.55
CA TYR A 179 -5.93 -1.08 -7.38
C TYR A 179 -5.93 -1.54 -8.85
N MET A 180 -7.04 -1.32 -9.55
CA MET A 180 -7.20 -1.75 -10.94
C MET A 180 -6.01 -1.37 -11.82
N GLY A 181 -5.44 -2.35 -12.52
CA GLY A 181 -4.34 -2.19 -13.46
C GLY A 181 -2.94 -2.24 -12.85
N GLU A 182 -2.78 -2.19 -11.52
CA GLU A 182 -1.44 -2.36 -10.95
C GLU A 182 -0.93 -3.79 -11.14
N GLU A 183 -1.83 -4.78 -11.13
CA GLU A 183 -1.54 -6.20 -11.36
C GLU A 183 -1.04 -6.52 -12.78
N ILE A 184 -1.22 -5.59 -13.70
CA ILE A 184 -0.65 -5.66 -15.07
C ILE A 184 0.37 -4.56 -15.34
N GLY A 185 0.77 -3.80 -14.32
CA GLY A 185 1.75 -2.73 -14.42
C GLY A 185 1.30 -1.57 -15.30
N MET A 186 0.02 -1.19 -15.25
CA MET A 186 -0.49 0.00 -15.95
C MET A 186 0.27 1.25 -15.50
N LEU A 187 0.55 2.11 -16.48
CA LEU A 187 1.24 3.39 -16.31
C LEU A 187 0.25 4.56 -16.32
N ASP A 188 0.72 5.72 -15.87
CA ASP A 188 0.03 6.99 -16.08
C ASP A 188 -0.21 7.23 -17.59
N PRO A 189 -1.27 7.94 -17.99
CA PRO A 189 -1.73 7.99 -19.40
C PRO A 189 -0.80 8.73 -20.35
N ASP A 190 0.13 9.55 -19.85
CA ASP A 190 1.03 10.39 -20.65
C ASP A 190 0.28 11.28 -21.66
N TYR A 191 -0.71 12.05 -21.18
CA TYR A 191 -1.50 12.96 -21.99
C TYR A 191 -0.66 14.11 -22.57
N ASP A 192 -1.10 14.64 -23.71
CA ASP A 192 -0.35 15.66 -24.46
C ASP A 192 -0.79 17.10 -24.14
N SER A 193 -1.97 17.28 -23.55
CA SER A 193 -2.50 18.62 -23.30
C SER A 193 -3.42 18.68 -22.08
N MET A 194 -3.63 19.90 -21.56
CA MET A 194 -4.62 20.15 -20.50
C MET A 194 -6.05 19.80 -20.89
N ALA A 195 -6.37 19.73 -22.18
CA ALA A 195 -7.70 19.35 -22.65
C ALA A 195 -8.05 17.86 -22.40
N ASP A 196 -7.06 17.03 -22.09
CA ASP A 196 -7.25 15.62 -21.75
C ASP A 196 -7.54 15.41 -20.25
N TYR A 197 -7.34 16.43 -19.40
CA TYR A 197 -7.63 16.41 -17.97
C TYR A 197 -8.99 16.99 -17.65
N VAL A 198 -9.74 16.36 -16.77
CA VAL A 198 -11.13 16.75 -16.46
C VAL A 198 -11.35 17.04 -14.96
N ASP A 199 -10.44 16.60 -14.09
CA ASP A 199 -10.57 16.81 -12.65
C ASP A 199 -10.38 18.28 -12.27
N VAL A 200 -11.37 18.83 -11.55
CA VAL A 200 -11.38 20.23 -11.14
C VAL A 200 -10.16 20.62 -10.31
N GLU A 201 -9.63 19.67 -9.51
CA GLU A 201 -8.43 19.93 -8.69
C GLU A 201 -7.22 20.27 -9.59
N CYS A 202 -6.99 19.51 -10.64
CA CYS A 202 -5.87 19.75 -11.54
C CYS A 202 -6.07 20.99 -12.42
N LEU A 203 -7.31 21.27 -12.85
CA LEU A 203 -7.62 22.46 -13.61
C LEU A 203 -7.37 23.75 -12.79
N ASN A 204 -7.79 23.76 -11.53
CA ASN A 204 -7.52 24.87 -10.62
C ASN A 204 -6.02 25.01 -10.35
N ALA A 205 -5.34 23.89 -10.03
CA ALA A 205 -3.90 23.91 -9.80
C ALA A 205 -3.10 24.44 -11.00
N TYR A 206 -3.50 24.09 -12.22
CA TYR A 206 -2.86 24.61 -13.42
C TYR A 206 -2.95 26.14 -13.49
N GLN A 207 -4.13 26.71 -13.21
CA GLN A 207 -4.33 28.16 -13.21
C GLN A 207 -3.53 28.85 -12.09
N GLU A 208 -3.46 28.24 -10.90
CA GLU A 208 -2.66 28.74 -9.79
C GLU A 208 -1.16 28.73 -10.12
N LEU A 209 -0.66 27.68 -10.75
CA LEU A 209 0.74 27.58 -11.20
C LEU A 209 1.07 28.68 -12.23
N LEU A 210 0.22 28.93 -13.21
CA LEU A 210 0.39 30.04 -14.17
C LEU A 210 0.38 31.40 -13.46
N THR A 211 -0.55 31.61 -12.53
CA THR A 211 -0.65 32.86 -11.75
C THR A 211 0.59 33.07 -10.88
N SER A 212 1.21 31.99 -10.39
CA SER A 212 2.46 32.03 -9.62
C SER A 212 3.71 32.31 -10.48
N GLY A 213 3.56 32.44 -11.81
CA GLY A 213 4.62 32.81 -12.75
C GLY A 213 5.31 31.63 -13.45
N LYS A 214 4.79 30.39 -13.33
CA LYS A 214 5.28 29.28 -14.12
C LYS A 214 4.84 29.42 -15.58
N THR A 215 5.66 28.92 -16.50
CA THR A 215 5.30 28.78 -17.90
C THR A 215 4.23 27.69 -18.09
N GLU A 216 3.50 27.72 -19.20
CA GLU A 216 2.53 26.65 -19.53
C GLU A 216 3.18 25.26 -19.55
N ALA A 217 4.39 25.14 -20.08
CA ALA A 217 5.12 23.88 -20.14
C ALA A 217 5.50 23.35 -18.73
N GLU A 218 5.98 24.23 -17.83
CA GLU A 218 6.29 23.86 -16.43
C GLU A 218 5.03 23.46 -15.66
N ALA A 219 3.96 24.25 -15.80
CA ALA A 219 2.68 23.97 -15.15
C ALA A 219 2.09 22.63 -15.66
N PHE A 220 2.11 22.41 -16.98
CA PHE A 220 1.63 21.17 -17.58
C PHE A 220 2.42 19.95 -17.12
N ALA A 221 3.75 20.03 -17.07
CA ALA A 221 4.60 18.92 -16.57
C ALA A 221 4.25 18.55 -15.12
N ILE A 222 3.93 19.52 -14.27
CA ILE A 222 3.48 19.27 -12.90
C ILE A 222 2.12 18.56 -12.89
N ILE A 223 1.14 19.04 -13.68
CA ILE A 223 -0.17 18.41 -13.76
C ILE A 223 -0.05 16.98 -14.29
N GLN A 224 0.75 16.77 -15.34
CA GLN A 224 0.99 15.45 -15.94
C GLN A 224 1.55 14.45 -14.90
N ALA A 225 2.43 14.90 -14.01
CA ALA A 225 3.02 14.05 -12.98
C ALA A 225 2.12 13.84 -11.74
N LYS A 226 1.21 14.77 -11.42
CA LYS A 226 0.55 14.81 -10.11
C LYS A 226 -0.99 14.70 -10.16
N SER A 227 -1.59 14.73 -11.35
CA SER A 227 -3.05 14.63 -11.46
C SER A 227 -3.56 13.24 -11.03
N ARG A 228 -4.66 13.23 -10.28
CA ARG A 228 -5.37 12.00 -9.94
C ARG A 228 -6.14 11.39 -11.12
N ASP A 229 -6.37 12.12 -12.21
CA ASP A 229 -6.90 11.57 -13.45
C ASP A 229 -6.00 10.46 -14.02
N ASN A 230 -4.70 10.49 -13.71
CA ASN A 230 -3.74 9.47 -14.14
C ASN A 230 -4.14 8.04 -13.71
N SER A 231 -4.73 7.88 -12.54
CA SER A 231 -5.19 6.58 -12.03
C SER A 231 -6.65 6.27 -12.36
N ARG A 232 -7.41 7.26 -12.88
CA ARG A 232 -8.84 7.12 -13.20
C ARG A 232 -9.11 6.77 -14.67
N THR A 233 -8.05 6.53 -15.45
CA THR A 233 -8.18 6.11 -16.85
C THR A 233 -8.89 4.77 -16.95
N PRO A 234 -9.56 4.48 -18.08
CA PRO A 234 -10.18 3.18 -18.32
C PRO A 234 -9.20 2.02 -18.13
N MET A 235 -9.68 0.91 -17.56
CA MET A 235 -8.91 -0.34 -17.50
C MET A 235 -8.54 -0.79 -18.91
N GLN A 236 -7.30 -1.21 -19.09
CA GLN A 236 -6.74 -1.64 -20.38
C GLN A 236 -6.95 -3.14 -20.55
N TRP A 237 -8.06 -3.55 -21.21
CA TRP A 237 -8.40 -4.95 -21.39
C TRP A 237 -7.67 -5.60 -22.56
N ASP A 238 -7.61 -4.89 -23.70
CA ASP A 238 -6.96 -5.37 -24.93
C ASP A 238 -6.43 -4.22 -25.80
N ALA A 239 -5.88 -4.54 -26.97
CA ALA A 239 -5.33 -3.56 -27.91
C ALA A 239 -6.36 -2.92 -28.87
N SER A 240 -7.66 -3.22 -28.71
CA SER A 240 -8.73 -2.65 -29.52
C SER A 240 -9.03 -1.19 -29.16
N GLU A 241 -9.94 -0.56 -29.90
CA GLU A 241 -10.34 0.83 -29.62
C GLU A 241 -10.82 1.00 -28.17
N ASN A 242 -10.45 2.11 -27.55
CA ASN A 242 -10.70 2.41 -26.14
C ASN A 242 -10.18 1.30 -25.17
N ALA A 243 -9.13 0.59 -25.57
CA ALA A 243 -8.54 -0.49 -24.78
C ALA A 243 -9.52 -1.64 -24.45
N GLY A 244 -10.52 -1.88 -25.31
CA GLY A 244 -11.57 -2.86 -25.03
C GLY A 244 -12.52 -2.48 -23.88
N PHE A 245 -12.40 -1.29 -23.34
CA PHE A 245 -13.20 -0.83 -22.20
C PHE A 245 -14.63 -0.46 -22.59
N SER A 246 -14.81 0.22 -23.72
CA SER A 246 -16.12 0.72 -24.17
C SER A 246 -16.17 0.88 -25.68
N THR A 247 -17.35 0.67 -26.27
CA THR A 247 -17.65 1.00 -27.66
C THR A 247 -18.03 2.49 -27.86
N GLY A 248 -18.31 3.21 -26.76
CA GLY A 248 -18.54 4.64 -26.73
C GLY A 248 -17.30 5.43 -26.33
N THR A 249 -17.39 6.76 -26.30
CA THR A 249 -16.33 7.63 -25.80
C THR A 249 -16.21 7.48 -24.28
N PRO A 250 -15.06 7.02 -23.74
CA PRO A 250 -14.86 6.95 -22.30
C PRO A 250 -14.85 8.35 -21.67
N TRP A 251 -15.19 8.45 -20.39
CA TRP A 251 -15.13 9.71 -19.64
C TRP A 251 -13.71 10.31 -19.63
N LEU A 252 -12.69 9.47 -19.36
CA LEU A 252 -11.29 9.82 -19.55
C LEU A 252 -10.73 9.04 -20.73
N LYS A 253 -9.85 9.68 -21.47
CA LYS A 253 -9.12 9.06 -22.58
C LYS A 253 -8.21 7.95 -22.06
N VAL A 254 -8.09 6.85 -22.78
CA VAL A 254 -7.17 5.76 -22.44
C VAL A 254 -5.71 6.23 -22.50
N GLY A 255 -4.84 5.62 -21.68
CA GLY A 255 -3.41 5.90 -21.69
C GLY A 255 -2.74 5.45 -22.99
N LYS A 256 -1.65 6.09 -23.40
CA LYS A 256 -0.95 5.80 -24.66
C LYS A 256 -0.42 4.37 -24.78
N THR A 257 -0.14 3.73 -23.64
CA THR A 257 0.48 2.40 -23.58
C THR A 257 -0.49 1.24 -23.71
N TYR A 258 -1.80 1.48 -23.88
CA TYR A 258 -2.82 0.43 -23.82
C TYR A 258 -2.65 -0.70 -24.84
N ARG A 259 -2.01 -0.42 -25.97
CA ARG A 259 -1.79 -1.46 -27.00
C ARG A 259 -0.73 -2.48 -26.60
N ASP A 260 0.21 -2.06 -25.76
CA ASP A 260 1.31 -2.90 -25.28
C ASP A 260 1.04 -3.44 -23.88
N ILE A 261 0.51 -2.59 -22.99
CA ILE A 261 0.17 -2.91 -21.60
C ILE A 261 -1.34 -3.06 -21.48
N ASN A 262 -1.82 -4.27 -21.50
CA ASN A 262 -3.24 -4.61 -21.33
C ASN A 262 -3.39 -6.05 -20.79
N VAL A 263 -4.59 -6.40 -20.34
CA VAL A 263 -4.85 -7.72 -19.74
C VAL A 263 -4.50 -8.85 -20.70
N GLU A 264 -4.86 -8.76 -21.98
CA GLU A 264 -4.57 -9.85 -22.93
C GLU A 264 -3.08 -10.13 -23.09
N ASN A 265 -2.25 -9.09 -23.08
CA ASN A 265 -0.79 -9.25 -23.18
C ASN A 265 -0.14 -9.65 -21.85
N GLU A 266 -0.66 -9.15 -20.72
CA GLU A 266 -0.02 -9.26 -19.41
C GLU A 266 -0.57 -10.40 -18.53
N LYS A 267 -1.71 -11.01 -18.86
CA LYS A 267 -2.34 -12.09 -18.07
C LYS A 267 -1.46 -13.32 -17.78
N SER A 268 -0.38 -13.50 -18.53
CA SER A 268 0.67 -14.49 -18.29
C SER A 268 2.04 -13.85 -18.10
N GLY A 269 2.08 -12.53 -17.96
CA GLY A 269 3.29 -11.74 -17.78
C GLY A 269 3.85 -11.86 -16.35
N PRO A 270 5.09 -11.39 -16.15
CA PRO A 270 5.79 -11.53 -14.88
C PRO A 270 5.10 -10.79 -13.73
N ILE A 271 4.50 -9.61 -13.98
CA ILE A 271 3.82 -8.84 -12.93
C ILE A 271 2.58 -9.59 -12.45
N PHE A 272 1.69 -10.00 -13.37
CA PHE A 272 0.45 -10.68 -13.01
C PHE A 272 0.70 -12.02 -12.29
N THR A 273 1.64 -12.82 -12.78
CA THR A 273 2.02 -14.09 -12.14
C THR A 273 2.64 -13.87 -10.76
N PHE A 274 3.36 -12.78 -10.55
CA PHE A 274 3.92 -12.42 -9.25
C PHE A 274 2.82 -12.04 -8.24
N TYR A 275 1.81 -11.27 -8.64
CA TYR A 275 0.63 -11.01 -7.80
C TYR A 275 -0.11 -12.29 -7.41
N GLN A 276 -0.26 -13.24 -8.34
CA GLN A 276 -0.83 -14.56 -8.03
C GLN A 276 -0.01 -15.31 -6.97
N GLN A 277 1.32 -15.27 -7.07
CA GLN A 277 2.22 -15.87 -6.07
C GLN A 277 2.06 -15.22 -4.70
N LEU A 278 2.06 -13.88 -4.63
CA LEU A 278 1.87 -13.13 -3.38
C LEU A 278 0.54 -13.46 -2.70
N ILE A 279 -0.55 -13.51 -3.47
CA ILE A 279 -1.89 -13.87 -2.95
C ILE A 279 -1.89 -15.31 -2.41
N ARG A 280 -1.25 -16.25 -3.11
CA ARG A 280 -1.12 -17.63 -2.67
C ARG A 280 -0.31 -17.74 -1.39
N LEU A 281 0.89 -17.14 -1.35
CA LEU A 281 1.74 -17.14 -0.17
C LEU A 281 1.01 -16.59 1.07
N ARG A 282 0.24 -15.51 0.90
CA ARG A 282 -0.55 -14.94 1.99
C ARG A 282 -1.65 -15.87 2.51
N LYS A 283 -2.26 -16.69 1.64
CA LYS A 283 -3.26 -17.69 2.03
C LYS A 283 -2.64 -18.92 2.69
N ASP A 284 -1.47 -19.32 2.22
CA ASP A 284 -0.83 -20.58 2.63
C ASP A 284 0.06 -20.42 3.88
N LEU A 285 0.57 -19.20 4.15
CA LEU A 285 1.53 -18.92 5.21
C LEU A 285 0.99 -17.91 6.24
N PRO A 286 0.49 -18.38 7.39
CA PRO A 286 -0.05 -17.51 8.44
C PRO A 286 0.91 -16.39 8.90
N ILE A 287 2.22 -16.62 8.86
CA ILE A 287 3.23 -15.62 9.21
C ILE A 287 3.08 -14.32 8.40
N ILE A 288 2.62 -14.39 7.15
CA ILE A 288 2.40 -13.20 6.31
C ILE A 288 1.15 -12.43 6.76
N ALA A 289 0.07 -13.15 7.11
CA ALA A 289 -1.16 -12.52 7.56
C ALA A 289 -1.07 -12.08 9.04
N GLU A 290 -0.59 -12.95 9.93
CA GLU A 290 -0.74 -12.81 11.38
C GLU A 290 0.55 -12.44 12.12
N GLY A 291 1.71 -12.64 11.49
CA GLY A 291 3.01 -12.38 12.13
C GLY A 291 3.16 -10.93 12.59
N SER A 292 3.95 -10.71 13.65
CA SER A 292 4.36 -9.38 14.06
C SER A 292 5.23 -8.72 12.99
N TYR A 293 5.43 -7.42 13.10
CA TYR A 293 6.31 -6.66 12.23
C TYR A 293 7.51 -6.12 13.01
N GLN A 294 8.69 -6.22 12.43
CA GLN A 294 9.92 -5.65 12.96
C GLN A 294 10.75 -5.06 11.83
N SER A 295 11.26 -3.85 12.01
CA SER A 295 12.14 -3.20 11.02
C SER A 295 13.49 -3.91 10.93
N ALA A 296 14.04 -3.96 9.71
CA ALA A 296 15.38 -4.48 9.45
C ALA A 296 16.15 -3.51 8.52
N TYR A 297 17.47 -3.51 8.59
CA TYR A 297 18.37 -2.69 7.75
C TYR A 297 18.01 -1.19 7.73
N GLN A 298 17.60 -0.62 8.86
CA GLN A 298 17.12 0.77 8.95
C GLN A 298 18.15 1.79 8.47
N ASP A 299 19.45 1.53 8.70
CA ASP A 299 20.54 2.43 8.30
C ASP A 299 20.95 2.32 6.82
N ASN A 300 20.35 1.40 6.05
CA ASN A 300 20.67 1.23 4.65
C ASN A 300 19.86 2.21 3.79
N SER A 301 20.54 3.10 3.05
CA SER A 301 19.91 4.16 2.25
C SER A 301 19.24 3.69 0.95
N TYR A 302 19.20 2.38 0.68
CA TYR A 302 18.67 1.85 -0.60
C TYR A 302 17.63 0.74 -0.40
N ILE A 303 17.65 0.13 0.80
CA ILE A 303 16.85 -1.06 1.09
C ILE A 303 15.75 -0.72 2.09
N TYR A 304 14.53 -1.10 1.74
CA TYR A 304 13.43 -1.24 2.68
C TYR A 304 13.29 -2.70 3.05
N ALA A 305 13.54 -3.04 4.31
CA ALA A 305 13.50 -4.42 4.78
C ALA A 305 12.79 -4.54 6.12
N PHE A 306 12.12 -5.67 6.32
CA PHE A 306 11.44 -5.97 7.57
C PHE A 306 11.40 -7.48 7.82
N GLU A 307 11.21 -7.82 9.08
CA GLU A 307 10.98 -9.19 9.53
C GLU A 307 9.54 -9.39 9.98
N ARG A 308 9.05 -10.61 9.79
CA ARG A 308 7.81 -11.11 10.36
C ARG A 308 8.12 -12.28 11.26
N HIS A 309 7.44 -12.35 12.40
CA HIS A 309 7.63 -13.44 13.37
C HIS A 309 6.27 -14.02 13.75
N PHE A 310 6.15 -15.35 13.68
CA PHE A 310 4.93 -16.07 14.02
C PHE A 310 5.24 -17.53 14.38
N ASP A 311 4.87 -17.96 15.59
CA ASP A 311 4.96 -19.36 16.03
C ASP A 311 6.35 -20.00 15.79
N GLY A 312 7.40 -19.30 16.24
CA GLY A 312 8.80 -19.75 16.07
C GLY A 312 9.34 -19.68 14.64
N LYS A 313 8.59 -19.13 13.72
CA LYS A 313 8.97 -18.92 12.31
C LYS A 313 9.36 -17.48 12.07
N GLN A 314 10.25 -17.26 11.12
CA GLN A 314 10.75 -15.94 10.73
C GLN A 314 10.67 -15.78 9.21
N LEU A 315 10.34 -14.57 8.76
CA LEU A 315 10.35 -14.18 7.36
C LEU A 315 11.07 -12.84 7.24
N LEU A 316 12.20 -12.82 6.54
CA LEU A 316 12.91 -11.60 6.16
C LEU A 316 12.49 -11.19 4.76
N VAL A 317 12.06 -9.95 4.60
CA VAL A 317 11.72 -9.36 3.30
C VAL A 317 12.67 -8.21 3.02
N LEU A 318 13.34 -8.27 1.88
CA LEU A 318 14.31 -7.28 1.41
C LEU A 318 13.81 -6.67 0.11
N ASN A 319 13.77 -5.34 0.02
CA ASN A 319 13.31 -4.61 -1.18
C ASN A 319 14.34 -3.54 -1.54
N ASN A 320 15.00 -3.67 -2.68
CA ASN A 320 15.85 -2.63 -3.25
C ASN A 320 14.99 -1.62 -4.01
N PHE A 321 14.94 -0.37 -3.56
CA PHE A 321 14.12 0.69 -4.16
C PHE A 321 14.81 1.46 -5.29
N PHE A 322 15.99 1.01 -5.73
CA PHE A 322 16.80 1.77 -6.68
C PHE A 322 17.25 0.93 -7.89
N ALA A 323 17.50 1.64 -9.00
CA ALA A 323 18.01 1.10 -10.25
C ALA A 323 19.52 0.80 -10.17
N LYS A 324 19.98 0.18 -9.06
CA LYS A 324 21.38 -0.20 -8.86
C LYS A 324 21.50 -1.45 -7.99
N GLU A 325 22.63 -2.12 -8.10
CA GLU A 325 22.97 -3.24 -7.22
C GLU A 325 23.35 -2.74 -5.82
N VAL A 326 22.94 -3.49 -4.80
CA VAL A 326 23.24 -3.21 -3.39
C VAL A 326 23.71 -4.49 -2.71
N GLU A 327 24.95 -4.46 -2.17
CA GLU A 327 25.50 -5.56 -1.37
C GLU A 327 25.02 -5.44 0.08
N LEU A 328 24.64 -6.56 0.69
CA LEU A 328 24.16 -6.67 2.07
C LEU A 328 24.83 -7.85 2.76
N ASP A 329 25.14 -7.68 4.05
CA ASP A 329 25.46 -8.79 4.94
C ASP A 329 24.14 -9.46 5.38
N LEU A 330 24.00 -10.76 5.09
CA LEU A 330 22.81 -11.53 5.45
C LEU A 330 23.01 -12.17 6.82
N PRO A 331 22.09 -11.94 7.80
CA PRO A 331 22.19 -12.56 9.12
C PRO A 331 22.28 -14.08 9.03
N GLU A 332 23.09 -14.70 9.90
CA GLU A 332 23.37 -16.15 9.90
C GLU A 332 22.09 -16.99 9.88
N ALA A 333 21.08 -16.55 10.62
CA ALA A 333 19.77 -17.21 10.69
C ALA A 333 19.12 -17.40 9.31
N TYR A 334 19.38 -16.53 8.35
CA TYR A 334 18.75 -16.57 7.01
C TYR A 334 19.65 -17.17 5.93
N GLN A 335 20.93 -17.44 6.19
CA GLN A 335 21.86 -17.99 5.20
C GLN A 335 21.49 -19.39 4.74
N SER A 336 20.80 -20.18 5.61
CA SER A 336 20.24 -21.50 5.30
C SER A 336 18.73 -21.49 5.10
N GLY A 337 18.11 -20.31 5.00
CA GLY A 337 16.67 -20.14 4.84
C GLY A 337 16.17 -20.57 3.47
N GLN A 338 14.86 -20.72 3.37
CA GLN A 338 14.18 -20.98 2.10
C GLN A 338 13.82 -19.67 1.41
N VAL A 339 14.25 -19.46 0.17
CA VAL A 339 13.74 -18.38 -0.68
C VAL A 339 12.29 -18.71 -1.07
N LEU A 340 11.33 -17.97 -0.53
CA LEU A 340 9.90 -18.11 -0.88
C LEU A 340 9.54 -17.34 -2.14
N LEU A 341 10.16 -16.20 -2.34
CA LEU A 341 9.82 -15.26 -3.41
C LEU A 341 11.05 -14.44 -3.81
N SER A 342 11.27 -14.31 -5.10
CA SER A 342 12.19 -13.35 -5.70
C SER A 342 11.65 -12.95 -7.07
N ASN A 343 11.81 -11.69 -7.46
CA ASN A 343 11.48 -11.22 -8.81
C ASN A 343 12.65 -11.37 -9.79
N TYR A 344 13.74 -11.99 -9.35
CA TYR A 344 14.87 -12.43 -10.20
C TYR A 344 15.05 -13.95 -10.11
N PRO A 345 15.46 -14.62 -11.18
CA PRO A 345 15.41 -16.09 -11.27
C PRO A 345 16.36 -16.83 -10.33
N GLU A 346 17.48 -16.22 -9.96
CA GLU A 346 18.50 -16.89 -9.14
C GLU A 346 18.91 -15.99 -7.97
N THR A 347 18.84 -16.56 -6.76
CA THR A 347 19.36 -15.94 -5.54
C THR A 347 20.02 -17.02 -4.69
N ASN A 348 21.35 -16.97 -4.60
CA ASN A 348 22.12 -17.82 -3.69
C ASN A 348 22.25 -17.09 -2.35
N LEU A 349 21.82 -17.73 -1.27
CA LEU A 349 21.98 -17.21 0.08
C LEU A 349 23.39 -17.52 0.58
N SER A 350 24.08 -16.51 1.08
CA SER A 350 25.40 -16.60 1.70
C SER A 350 25.56 -15.46 2.69
N GLU A 351 26.67 -15.40 3.40
CA GLU A 351 26.98 -14.30 4.34
C GLU A 351 26.80 -12.92 3.69
N LYS A 352 27.15 -12.79 2.41
CA LYS A 352 26.94 -11.60 1.61
C LYS A 352 26.05 -11.91 0.42
N ILE A 353 25.06 -11.07 0.19
CA ILE A 353 24.19 -11.13 -0.98
C ILE A 353 24.19 -9.80 -1.72
N THR A 354 23.98 -9.85 -3.02
CA THR A 354 23.80 -8.65 -3.85
C THR A 354 22.38 -8.62 -4.37
N LEU A 355 21.60 -7.60 -3.99
CA LEU A 355 20.31 -7.34 -4.58
C LEU A 355 20.45 -6.52 -5.86
N LYS A 356 19.88 -7.01 -6.95
CA LYS A 356 19.83 -6.36 -8.26
C LYS A 356 18.90 -5.13 -8.23
N PRO A 357 18.90 -4.28 -9.29
CA PRO A 357 17.98 -3.15 -9.39
C PRO A 357 16.52 -3.56 -9.16
N TYR A 358 15.84 -2.89 -8.24
CA TYR A 358 14.45 -3.18 -7.85
C TYR A 358 14.17 -4.66 -7.48
N GLN A 359 15.19 -5.37 -7.00
CA GLN A 359 14.99 -6.74 -6.53
C GLN A 359 14.23 -6.76 -5.21
N THR A 360 13.24 -7.67 -5.13
CA THR A 360 12.64 -8.11 -3.88
C THR A 360 13.02 -9.55 -3.60
N LEU A 361 13.25 -9.86 -2.31
CA LEU A 361 13.65 -11.19 -1.85
C LEU A 361 12.96 -11.48 -0.51
N ALA A 362 12.24 -12.59 -0.43
CA ALA A 362 11.61 -13.06 0.80
C ALA A 362 12.24 -14.39 1.23
N ILE A 363 12.85 -14.40 2.41
CA ILE A 363 13.58 -15.55 2.98
C ILE A 363 12.85 -16.03 4.22
N TYR A 364 12.43 -17.28 4.21
CA TYR A 364 11.72 -17.93 5.30
C TYR A 364 12.63 -18.86 6.08
N GLN A 365 12.50 -18.83 7.42
CA GLN A 365 13.26 -19.67 8.32
C GLN A 365 12.35 -20.23 9.42
N GLU A 366 12.47 -21.56 9.66
CA GLU A 366 11.92 -22.21 10.85
C GLU A 366 13.02 -22.31 11.92
N ASN A 367 12.76 -21.85 13.14
CA ASN A 367 13.69 -22.03 14.25
C ASN A 367 13.81 -23.53 14.59
N LEU A 368 14.99 -24.10 14.41
CA LEU A 368 15.28 -25.51 14.71
C LEU A 368 15.17 -25.86 16.20
N SER A 369 15.12 -24.86 17.11
CA SER A 369 15.02 -25.09 18.56
C SER A 369 13.69 -25.72 19.02
N SER A 370 12.63 -25.63 18.23
CA SER A 370 11.34 -26.27 18.55
C SER A 370 11.28 -27.77 18.22
N LYS A 371 12.25 -28.29 17.45
CA LYS A 371 12.29 -29.74 17.13
C LYS A 371 13.00 -30.58 18.19
N GLN A 372 13.84 -30.01 19.05
CA GLN A 372 14.54 -30.78 20.08
C GLN A 372 13.68 -31.09 21.31
N ASP A 373 12.66 -30.29 21.62
CA ASP A 373 11.79 -30.53 22.77
C ASP A 373 10.69 -31.57 22.53
N ASN A 374 10.35 -31.88 21.28
CA ASN A 374 9.36 -32.91 20.98
C ASN A 374 9.92 -34.35 20.87
N ASP A 375 11.22 -34.52 20.69
CA ASP A 375 11.84 -35.86 20.63
C ASP A 375 12.27 -36.42 22.01
N GLN A 376 12.25 -35.59 23.07
CA GLN A 376 12.58 -36.08 24.42
C GLN A 376 11.39 -36.56 25.26
N ASN A 377 10.15 -36.36 24.81
CA ASN A 377 8.94 -36.80 25.53
C ASN A 377 8.33 -38.13 25.04
N GLY A 378 9.04 -38.87 24.20
CA GLY A 378 8.59 -40.11 23.58
C GLY A 378 9.00 -41.42 24.24
N ASN A 379 9.30 -41.45 25.57
CA ASN A 379 9.61 -42.72 26.26
C ASN A 379 8.92 -42.81 27.62
N TYR A 380 7.62 -43.04 27.65
CA TYR A 380 6.97 -43.69 28.78
C TYR A 380 6.42 -45.06 28.31
N GLN A 381 7.22 -46.12 28.58
CA GLN A 381 6.75 -47.49 28.53
C GLN A 381 5.73 -47.71 29.66
N TYR A 382 4.54 -48.12 29.29
CA TYR A 382 3.63 -48.82 30.21
C TYR A 382 4.13 -50.24 30.43
N ASN A 383 4.58 -50.52 31.64
CA ASN A 383 4.65 -51.86 32.21
C ASN A 383 3.79 -51.86 33.48
N GLY A 384 2.78 -52.79 33.51
CA GLY A 384 1.98 -53.13 34.66
C GLY A 384 0.51 -53.25 34.39
#